data_fa97414722841c4de4c2f89a9cd8c3fb
#
_entry.id   fa97414722841c4de4c2f89a9cd8c3fb
#
_cell.length_a   1.000
_cell.length_b   1.000
_cell.length_c   1.000
_cell.angle_alpha   90.00
_cell.angle_beta   90.00
_cell.angle_gamma   90.00
#
_symmetry.space_group_name_H-M   'P 1'
#
loop_
_entity.id
_entity.type
_entity.pdbx_description
1 polymer ?
#
loop_
_entity_poly.entity_id
_entity_poly.type
_entity_poly.pdbx_seq_one_letter_code
_entity_poly.pdbx_strand_id
1 'polypeptide(L)'
;DGRHVILEASFVTKRTEALVETVDDQGYDLLVLAMTGLQARPQTRTLLVHGQYALDAWISALTTGNSRIGIIYPLTSQRATFSVNDHATLLQSSHATIGGHHGTDLADAIGRVSGADLIIMNSIGYTAEMAQQVARPSGKPVVTACRIIGSTARLRLAEIAGKPLDLSARTYTGAELLKRLPPTGESLTRRESEVLVHALEGAANKFIGRALGISHRTVEIHRSRAMLKLGATSAAELIWRALTQPER
;
A
#
# COMPACT_ATOMS: atom_id res chain seq x y z
N ASP A 1 12.97 13.54 -9.63
CA ASP A 1 12.76 14.88 -9.05
C ASP A 1 11.98 14.85 -7.74
N GLY A 2 11.35 13.75 -7.31
CA GLY A 2 10.55 13.67 -6.08
C GLY A 2 9.33 14.62 -6.07
N ARG A 3 8.94 15.13 -7.21
CA ARG A 3 7.74 15.97 -7.33
C ARG A 3 6.50 15.08 -7.27
N HIS A 4 5.60 15.41 -6.35
CA HIS A 4 4.27 14.82 -6.36
C HIS A 4 3.48 15.45 -7.51
N VAL A 5 2.96 14.59 -8.38
CA VAL A 5 2.01 15.03 -9.41
C VAL A 5 0.62 14.89 -8.83
N ILE A 6 -0.08 16.01 -8.68
CA ILE A 6 -1.49 16.02 -8.30
C ILE A 6 -2.28 15.89 -9.59
N LEU A 7 -3.01 14.79 -9.72
CA LEU A 7 -3.90 14.55 -10.86
C LEU A 7 -5.34 14.86 -10.44
N GLU A 8 -6.11 15.38 -11.39
CA GLU A 8 -7.53 15.59 -11.19
C GLU A 8 -8.26 14.25 -11.03
N ALA A 9 -9.16 14.17 -10.05
CA ALA A 9 -9.89 12.93 -9.75
C ALA A 9 -10.66 12.38 -10.96
N SER A 10 -11.26 13.26 -11.76
CA SER A 10 -11.98 12.92 -12.99
C SER A 10 -11.08 12.23 -14.02
N PHE A 11 -9.86 12.73 -14.18
CA PHE A 11 -8.86 12.14 -15.08
C PHE A 11 -8.43 10.76 -14.61
N VAL A 12 -8.14 10.63 -13.30
CA VAL A 12 -7.74 9.35 -12.69
C VAL A 12 -8.86 8.32 -12.81
N THR A 13 -10.10 8.72 -12.56
CA THR A 13 -11.29 7.87 -12.69
C THR A 13 -11.42 7.30 -14.09
N LYS A 14 -11.47 8.16 -15.12
CA LYS A 14 -11.60 7.73 -16.52
C LYS A 14 -10.46 6.81 -16.95
N ARG A 15 -9.23 7.13 -16.55
CA ARG A 15 -8.07 6.32 -16.89
C ARG A 15 -8.10 4.95 -16.21
N THR A 16 -8.58 4.90 -14.97
CA THR A 16 -8.74 3.65 -14.22
C THR A 16 -9.82 2.78 -14.83
N GLU A 17 -10.96 3.35 -15.19
CA GLU A 17 -12.05 2.61 -15.86
C GLU A 17 -11.56 1.98 -17.17
N ALA A 18 -10.92 2.76 -18.04
CA ALA A 18 -10.36 2.25 -19.29
C ALA A 18 -9.30 1.16 -19.08
N LEU A 19 -8.47 1.28 -18.03
CA LEU A 19 -7.50 0.25 -17.70
C LEU A 19 -8.17 -1.03 -17.20
N VAL A 20 -9.17 -0.91 -16.33
CA VAL A 20 -9.94 -2.05 -15.81
C VAL A 20 -10.63 -2.79 -16.95
N GLU A 21 -11.30 -2.09 -17.88
CA GLU A 21 -11.88 -2.68 -19.08
C GLU A 21 -10.85 -3.47 -19.90
N THR A 22 -9.64 -2.93 -20.04
CA THR A 22 -8.56 -3.58 -20.81
C THR A 22 -8.11 -4.90 -20.17
N VAL A 23 -8.14 -5.00 -18.84
CA VAL A 23 -7.64 -6.19 -18.12
C VAL A 23 -8.74 -7.18 -17.75
N ASP A 24 -10.01 -6.77 -17.78
CA ASP A 24 -11.13 -7.59 -17.35
C ASP A 24 -11.31 -8.88 -18.18
N ASP A 25 -11.01 -8.83 -19.48
CA ASP A 25 -11.12 -9.96 -20.40
C ASP A 25 -9.82 -10.80 -20.52
N GLN A 26 -8.81 -10.55 -19.69
CA GLN A 26 -7.52 -11.25 -19.76
C GLN A 26 -7.47 -12.57 -18.96
N GLY A 27 -8.59 -13.03 -18.41
CA GLY A 27 -8.69 -14.31 -17.71
C GLY A 27 -8.10 -14.33 -16.30
N TYR A 28 -8.05 -13.20 -15.63
CA TYR A 28 -7.69 -13.14 -14.22
C TYR A 28 -8.84 -13.62 -13.32
N ASP A 29 -8.52 -14.30 -12.23
CA ASP A 29 -9.50 -14.74 -11.24
C ASP A 29 -9.97 -13.59 -10.34
N LEU A 30 -9.11 -12.59 -10.12
CA LEU A 30 -9.36 -11.45 -9.26
C LEU A 30 -8.64 -10.20 -9.77
N LEU A 31 -9.36 -9.10 -9.82
CA LEU A 31 -8.79 -7.77 -9.99
C LEU A 31 -8.74 -7.03 -8.65
N VAL A 32 -7.65 -6.34 -8.38
CA VAL A 32 -7.50 -5.53 -7.18
C VAL A 32 -7.20 -4.09 -7.57
N LEU A 33 -8.17 -3.21 -7.35
CA LEU A 33 -7.98 -1.78 -7.48
C LEU A 33 -7.37 -1.23 -6.19
N ALA A 34 -6.05 -1.30 -6.12
CA ALA A 34 -5.28 -0.95 -4.92
C ALA A 34 -5.09 0.56 -4.81
N MET A 35 -6.18 1.31 -4.68
CA MET A 35 -6.14 2.76 -4.48
C MET A 35 -7.25 3.23 -3.55
N THR A 36 -7.00 4.35 -2.89
CA THR A 36 -7.95 5.04 -2.01
C THR A 36 -8.31 6.40 -2.61
N GLY A 37 -9.47 6.92 -2.25
CA GLY A 37 -9.98 8.20 -2.76
C GLY A 37 -10.69 8.12 -4.11
N LEU A 38 -10.74 6.95 -4.75
CA LEU A 38 -11.53 6.74 -5.96
C LEU A 38 -12.92 6.20 -5.58
N GLN A 39 -13.96 6.86 -6.05
CA GLN A 39 -15.36 6.47 -5.77
C GLN A 39 -16.04 5.76 -6.94
N ALA A 40 -15.47 5.81 -8.16
CA ALA A 40 -16.02 5.14 -9.31
C ALA A 40 -16.03 3.61 -9.12
N ARG A 41 -17.12 2.97 -9.60
CA ARG A 41 -17.27 1.52 -9.62
C ARG A 41 -17.19 1.03 -11.05
N PRO A 42 -16.01 0.65 -11.54
CA PRO A 42 -15.95 0.07 -12.87
C PRO A 42 -16.79 -1.22 -12.90
N GLN A 43 -17.51 -1.42 -13.97
CA GLN A 43 -18.25 -2.66 -14.20
C GLN A 43 -17.26 -3.70 -14.69
N THR A 44 -17.17 -4.84 -14.01
CA THR A 44 -16.26 -5.94 -14.36
C THR A 44 -17.00 -7.29 -14.34
N ARG A 45 -16.58 -8.20 -15.20
CA ARG A 45 -16.97 -9.61 -15.17
C ARG A 45 -16.14 -10.37 -14.14
N THR A 46 -14.86 -10.02 -14.08
CA THR A 46 -13.93 -10.54 -13.08
C THR A 46 -14.24 -9.98 -11.71
N LEU A 47 -14.12 -10.79 -10.67
CA LEU A 47 -14.30 -10.33 -9.30
C LEU A 47 -13.34 -9.19 -8.99
N LEU A 48 -13.87 -8.06 -8.49
CA LEU A 48 -13.10 -6.86 -8.20
C LEU A 48 -13.05 -6.57 -6.69
N VAL A 49 -11.86 -6.45 -6.15
CA VAL A 49 -11.63 -5.83 -4.84
C VAL A 49 -11.31 -4.36 -5.05
N HIS A 50 -12.26 -3.50 -4.71
CA HIS A 50 -12.10 -2.06 -4.77
C HIS A 50 -11.55 -1.53 -3.44
N GLY A 51 -10.34 -0.97 -3.45
CA GLY A 51 -9.61 -0.60 -2.24
C GLY A 51 -10.34 0.38 -1.33
N GLN A 52 -10.97 1.42 -1.87
CA GLN A 52 -11.73 2.37 -1.05
C GLN A 52 -12.95 1.69 -0.41
N TYR A 53 -13.72 0.92 -1.17
CA TYR A 53 -14.91 0.26 -0.62
C TYR A 53 -14.58 -0.84 0.39
N ALA A 54 -13.47 -1.56 0.19
CA ALA A 54 -12.99 -2.50 1.19
C ALA A 54 -12.64 -1.80 2.51
N LEU A 55 -12.00 -0.62 2.41
CA LEU A 55 -11.68 0.21 3.57
C LEU A 55 -12.95 0.73 4.26
N ASP A 56 -13.90 1.27 3.51
CA ASP A 56 -15.15 1.81 4.05
C ASP A 56 -15.99 0.74 4.73
N ALA A 57 -16.11 -0.44 4.12
CA ALA A 57 -16.81 -1.58 4.69
C ALA A 57 -16.14 -2.05 5.99
N TRP A 58 -14.82 -2.10 6.03
CA TRP A 58 -14.07 -2.51 7.21
C TRP A 58 -14.25 -1.50 8.36
N ILE A 59 -14.17 -0.21 8.06
CA ILE A 59 -14.43 0.85 9.04
C ILE A 59 -15.84 0.70 9.60
N SER A 60 -16.83 0.57 8.72
CA SER A 60 -18.23 0.43 9.12
C SER A 60 -18.48 -0.81 9.98
N ALA A 61 -17.78 -1.91 9.72
CA ALA A 61 -17.93 -3.15 10.50
C ALA A 61 -17.32 -3.07 11.90
N LEU A 62 -16.32 -2.23 12.11
CA LEU A 62 -15.59 -2.13 13.38
C LEU A 62 -15.98 -0.92 14.23
N THR A 63 -16.80 -0.03 13.70
CA THR A 63 -17.19 1.19 14.39
C THR A 63 -18.60 1.10 14.93
N THR A 64 -18.77 1.51 16.17
CA THR A 64 -20.10 1.74 16.78
C THR A 64 -20.40 3.23 16.72
N GLY A 65 -21.67 3.59 16.96
CA GLY A 65 -22.11 5.00 16.93
C GLY A 65 -21.33 5.98 17.82
N ASN A 66 -20.58 5.48 18.80
CA ASN A 66 -19.75 6.27 19.70
C ASN A 66 -18.23 6.17 19.40
N SER A 67 -17.83 5.44 18.37
CA SER A 67 -16.42 5.29 18.04
C SER A 67 -15.84 6.58 17.46
N ARG A 68 -14.67 6.95 17.94
CA ARG A 68 -13.91 8.09 17.40
C ARG A 68 -12.84 7.54 16.46
N ILE A 69 -12.91 7.93 15.21
CA ILE A 69 -11.98 7.49 14.20
C ILE A 69 -11.05 8.63 13.82
N GLY A 70 -9.75 8.39 13.85
CA GLY A 70 -8.75 9.28 13.32
C GLY A 70 -8.35 8.82 11.91
N ILE A 71 -8.37 9.71 10.93
CA ILE A 71 -7.94 9.40 9.58
C ILE A 71 -6.77 10.29 9.20
N ILE A 72 -5.67 9.66 8.75
CA ILE A 72 -4.50 10.34 8.22
C ILE A 72 -4.48 10.16 6.70
N TYR A 73 -4.51 11.30 5.97
CA TYR A 73 -4.47 11.35 4.51
C TYR A 73 -3.08 11.79 4.02
N PRO A 74 -2.68 11.39 2.81
CA PRO A 74 -1.42 11.86 2.22
C PRO A 74 -1.50 13.31 1.71
N LEU A 75 -2.71 13.81 1.41
CA LEU A 75 -2.95 15.16 0.89
C LEU A 75 -4.10 15.83 1.64
N THR A 76 -3.96 17.10 1.93
CA THR A 76 -4.99 17.91 2.61
C THR A 76 -6.32 17.95 1.82
N SER A 77 -6.24 17.96 0.49
CA SER A 77 -7.40 17.99 -0.41
C SER A 77 -8.27 16.73 -0.31
N GLN A 78 -7.69 15.58 0.07
CA GLN A 78 -8.45 14.33 0.19
C GLN A 78 -9.37 14.29 1.41
N ARG A 79 -9.18 15.21 2.35
CA ARG A 79 -10.03 15.34 3.53
C ARG A 79 -11.49 15.63 3.21
N ALA A 80 -11.75 16.37 2.13
CA ALA A 80 -13.09 16.75 1.71
C ALA A 80 -13.87 15.64 0.96
N THR A 81 -13.16 14.62 0.49
CA THR A 81 -13.75 13.57 -0.35
C THR A 81 -14.09 12.29 0.41
N PHE A 82 -13.71 12.21 1.69
CA PHE A 82 -13.97 11.03 2.51
C PHE A 82 -15.26 11.20 3.32
N SER A 83 -16.23 10.37 3.03
CA SER A 83 -17.43 10.20 3.83
C SER A 83 -17.32 8.86 4.55
N VAL A 84 -17.22 8.88 5.87
CA VAL A 84 -17.51 7.69 6.68
C VAL A 84 -19.01 7.59 6.73
N ASN A 85 -19.58 6.50 6.23
CA ASN A 85 -21.01 6.23 6.36
C ASN A 85 -21.46 6.44 7.81
N ASP A 86 -22.71 6.82 8.02
CA ASP A 86 -23.40 7.35 9.21
C ASP A 86 -23.15 6.66 10.58
N HIS A 87 -22.19 5.76 10.68
CA HIS A 87 -21.91 4.97 11.87
C HIS A 87 -20.81 5.51 12.79
N ALA A 88 -20.04 6.52 12.36
CA ALA A 88 -18.99 7.11 13.18
C ALA A 88 -19.37 8.53 13.61
N THR A 89 -19.62 8.72 14.88
CA THR A 89 -20.13 9.99 15.45
C THR A 89 -19.06 11.09 15.50
N LEU A 90 -17.79 10.77 15.49
CA LEU A 90 -16.70 11.74 15.61
C LEU A 90 -15.52 11.35 14.70
N LEU A 91 -15.41 12.04 13.58
CA LEU A 91 -14.28 11.90 12.67
C LEU A 91 -13.23 12.97 12.98
N GLN A 92 -12.06 12.55 13.44
CA GLN A 92 -10.86 13.39 13.50
C GLN A 92 -10.03 13.15 12.24
N SER A 93 -9.60 14.20 11.57
CA SER A 93 -8.81 14.03 10.36
C SER A 93 -7.56 14.91 10.37
N SER A 94 -6.49 14.37 9.87
CA SER A 94 -5.22 15.05 9.65
C SER A 94 -4.58 14.62 8.34
N HIS A 95 -3.46 15.21 7.99
CA HIS A 95 -2.69 14.79 6.82
C HIS A 95 -1.22 14.61 7.19
N ALA A 96 -0.58 13.67 6.54
CA ALA A 96 0.86 13.48 6.58
C ALA A 96 1.35 13.09 5.18
N THR A 97 2.23 13.88 4.60
CA THR A 97 2.69 13.68 3.23
C THR A 97 3.58 12.45 3.12
N ILE A 98 3.27 11.56 2.18
CA ILE A 98 4.10 10.40 1.88
C ILE A 98 5.35 10.88 1.13
N GLY A 99 6.52 10.57 1.68
CA GLY A 99 7.78 10.94 1.04
C GLY A 99 8.18 12.42 1.18
N GLY A 100 7.44 13.19 1.98
CA GLY A 100 7.78 14.56 2.32
C GLY A 100 9.09 14.68 3.12
N HIS A 101 9.71 15.87 3.05
CA HIS A 101 10.96 16.16 3.77
C HIS A 101 10.79 16.30 5.29
N HIS A 102 9.58 16.19 5.81
CA HIS A 102 9.23 16.62 7.14
C HIS A 102 8.76 15.44 7.99
N GLY A 103 9.66 14.91 8.81
CA GLY A 103 9.29 14.04 9.94
C GLY A 103 8.32 14.71 10.93
N THR A 104 8.18 16.03 10.84
CA THR A 104 7.23 16.85 11.56
C THR A 104 5.78 16.58 11.17
N ASP A 105 5.50 16.32 9.89
CA ASP A 105 4.12 16.13 9.41
C ASP A 105 3.42 14.93 10.05
N LEU A 106 4.15 13.85 10.29
CA LEU A 106 3.56 12.67 10.93
C LEU A 106 3.33 12.89 12.42
N ALA A 107 4.25 13.55 13.11
CA ALA A 107 4.09 13.89 14.54
C ALA A 107 2.91 14.84 14.75
N ASP A 108 2.77 15.86 13.91
CA ASP A 108 1.65 16.79 13.94
C ASP A 108 0.32 16.08 13.64
N ALA A 109 0.32 15.15 12.68
CA ALA A 109 -0.84 14.35 12.36
C ALA A 109 -1.30 13.50 13.55
N ILE A 110 -0.36 12.88 14.28
CA ILE A 110 -0.65 12.12 15.50
C ILE A 110 -1.32 12.99 16.55
N GLY A 111 -0.79 14.18 16.80
CA GLY A 111 -1.38 15.12 17.75
C GLY A 111 -2.84 15.45 17.44
N ARG A 112 -3.17 15.64 16.17
CA ARG A 112 -4.53 15.99 15.72
C ARG A 112 -5.53 14.84 15.78
N VAL A 113 -5.07 13.59 15.76
CA VAL A 113 -5.94 12.39 15.87
C VAL A 113 -5.78 11.67 17.20
N SER A 114 -5.16 12.31 18.19
CA SER A 114 -4.88 11.72 19.51
C SER A 114 -6.13 11.31 20.30
N GLY A 115 -7.25 11.98 20.06
CA GLY A 115 -8.54 11.65 20.66
C GLY A 115 -9.25 10.45 20.04
N ALA A 116 -8.73 9.86 18.98
CA ALA A 116 -9.35 8.73 18.32
C ALA A 116 -9.19 7.42 19.11
N ASP A 117 -10.13 6.52 18.91
CA ASP A 117 -10.07 5.14 19.44
C ASP A 117 -9.38 4.19 18.46
N LEU A 118 -9.43 4.52 17.17
CA LEU A 118 -8.77 3.83 16.07
C LEU A 118 -8.21 4.85 15.09
N ILE A 119 -6.99 4.64 14.59
CA ILE A 119 -6.38 5.49 13.57
C ILE A 119 -6.24 4.72 12.26
N ILE A 120 -6.68 5.33 11.17
CA ILE A 120 -6.62 4.79 9.82
C ILE A 120 -5.67 5.65 8.99
N MET A 121 -4.69 5.02 8.39
CA MET A 121 -3.80 5.65 7.44
C MET A 121 -4.30 5.37 6.01
N ASN A 122 -5.03 6.34 5.45
CA ASN A 122 -5.81 6.19 4.22
C ASN A 122 -4.97 6.48 2.97
N SER A 123 -4.00 5.64 2.71
CA SER A 123 -3.30 5.55 1.43
C SER A 123 -2.53 4.25 1.32
N ILE A 124 -2.38 3.74 0.10
CA ILE A 124 -1.50 2.61 -0.18
C ILE A 124 0.00 2.94 0.01
N GLY A 125 0.35 4.21 0.01
CA GLY A 125 1.73 4.66 0.22
C GLY A 125 2.18 4.67 1.69
N TYR A 126 1.28 4.46 2.65
CA TYR A 126 1.66 4.32 4.05
C TYR A 126 2.12 2.91 4.35
N THR A 127 3.35 2.78 4.82
CA THR A 127 3.98 1.51 5.13
C THR A 127 3.62 1.01 6.53
N ALA A 128 3.88 -0.28 6.79
CA ALA A 128 3.73 -0.85 8.14
C ALA A 128 4.65 -0.15 9.17
N GLU A 129 5.83 0.29 8.74
CA GLU A 129 6.77 1.02 9.56
C GLU A 129 6.23 2.40 9.96
N MET A 130 5.64 3.14 9.01
CA MET A 130 4.95 4.40 9.30
C MET A 130 3.78 4.20 10.26
N ALA A 131 3.03 3.10 10.11
CA ALA A 131 1.96 2.76 11.05
C ALA A 131 2.48 2.51 12.47
N GLN A 132 3.64 1.86 12.62
CA GLN A 132 4.28 1.69 13.93
C GLN A 132 4.75 3.03 14.52
N GLN A 133 5.25 3.95 13.68
CA GLN A 133 5.63 5.32 14.11
C GLN A 133 4.42 6.12 14.61
N VAL A 134 3.22 5.81 14.13
CA VAL A 134 1.97 6.40 14.64
C VAL A 134 1.47 5.66 15.88
N ALA A 135 1.48 4.33 15.87
CA ALA A 135 0.93 3.50 16.93
C ALA A 135 1.68 3.66 18.27
N ARG A 136 3.02 3.71 18.23
CA ARG A 136 3.85 3.79 19.45
C ARG A 136 3.57 5.06 20.27
N PRO A 137 3.66 6.28 19.70
CA PRO A 137 3.43 7.49 20.48
C PRO A 137 1.94 7.75 20.78
N SER A 138 1.02 7.32 19.92
CA SER A 138 -0.41 7.49 20.14
C SER A 138 -1.00 6.49 21.14
N GLY A 139 -0.37 5.33 21.31
CA GLY A 139 -0.91 4.21 22.09
C GLY A 139 -2.22 3.64 21.52
N LYS A 140 -2.53 3.94 20.26
CA LYS A 140 -3.79 3.57 19.60
C LYS A 140 -3.59 2.47 18.56
N PRO A 141 -4.62 1.66 18.30
CA PRO A 141 -4.61 0.79 17.13
C PRO A 141 -4.49 1.61 15.85
N VAL A 142 -3.57 1.21 14.98
CA VAL A 142 -3.35 1.86 13.67
C VAL A 142 -3.48 0.83 12.57
N VAL A 143 -4.26 1.17 11.55
CA VAL A 143 -4.48 0.32 10.37
C VAL A 143 -4.17 1.09 9.11
N THR A 144 -3.46 0.45 8.18
CA THR A 144 -3.18 1.01 6.85
C THR A 144 -4.18 0.48 5.82
N ALA A 145 -4.48 1.29 4.82
CA ALA A 145 -5.30 0.88 3.69
C ALA A 145 -4.73 -0.38 3.00
N CYS A 146 -3.41 -0.46 2.82
CA CYS A 146 -2.75 -1.64 2.24
C CYS A 146 -3.06 -2.93 2.98
N ARG A 147 -3.10 -2.89 4.32
CA ARG A 147 -3.39 -4.07 5.13
C ARG A 147 -4.82 -4.56 4.92
N ILE A 148 -5.78 -3.64 4.86
CA ILE A 148 -7.19 -3.98 4.63
C ILE A 148 -7.39 -4.52 3.22
N ILE A 149 -6.88 -3.82 2.20
CA ILE A 149 -7.01 -4.21 0.79
C ILE A 149 -6.36 -5.58 0.57
N GLY A 150 -5.14 -5.77 1.06
CA GLY A 150 -4.43 -7.04 0.95
C GLY A 150 -5.12 -8.20 1.66
N SER A 151 -5.66 -7.96 2.87
CA SER A 151 -6.42 -8.99 3.60
C SER A 151 -7.72 -9.36 2.87
N THR A 152 -8.44 -8.38 2.31
CA THR A 152 -9.65 -8.61 1.52
C THR A 152 -9.34 -9.39 0.24
N ALA A 153 -8.26 -9.03 -0.47
CA ALA A 153 -7.85 -9.76 -1.67
C ALA A 153 -7.46 -11.22 -1.35
N ARG A 154 -6.73 -11.44 -0.25
CA ARG A 154 -6.38 -12.80 0.20
C ARG A 154 -7.61 -13.64 0.55
N LEU A 155 -8.59 -13.05 1.24
CA LEU A 155 -9.84 -13.73 1.54
C LEU A 155 -10.54 -14.16 0.25
N ARG A 156 -10.67 -13.27 -0.73
CA ARG A 156 -11.29 -13.58 -2.01
C ARG A 156 -10.55 -14.65 -2.80
N LEU A 157 -9.22 -14.60 -2.81
CA LEU A 157 -8.42 -15.64 -3.47
C LEU A 157 -8.55 -17.00 -2.78
N ALA A 158 -8.64 -17.04 -1.46
CA ALA A 158 -8.87 -18.27 -0.72
C ALA A 158 -10.26 -18.87 -1.05
N GLU A 159 -11.30 -18.04 -1.14
CA GLU A 159 -12.64 -18.45 -1.54
C GLU A 159 -12.67 -19.03 -2.97
N ILE A 160 -12.03 -18.33 -3.93
CA ILE A 160 -11.91 -18.80 -5.32
C ILE A 160 -11.18 -20.14 -5.38
N ALA A 161 -10.10 -20.29 -4.64
CA ALA A 161 -9.30 -21.50 -4.61
C ALA A 161 -9.93 -22.66 -3.80
N GLY A 162 -11.06 -22.42 -3.10
CA GLY A 162 -11.68 -23.40 -2.20
C GLY A 162 -10.77 -23.82 -1.04
N LYS A 163 -9.84 -22.95 -0.63
CA LYS A 163 -8.87 -23.21 0.44
C LYS A 163 -9.24 -22.48 1.72
N PRO A 164 -8.97 -23.05 2.90
CA PRO A 164 -9.14 -22.31 4.15
C PRO A 164 -8.24 -21.07 4.14
N LEU A 165 -8.78 -19.96 4.66
CA LEU A 165 -8.01 -18.73 4.79
C LEU A 165 -6.89 -18.94 5.82
N ASP A 166 -5.66 -18.91 5.37
CA ASP A 166 -4.50 -18.84 6.26
C ASP A 166 -4.41 -17.43 6.84
N LEU A 167 -4.84 -17.29 8.08
CA LEU A 167 -4.76 -16.04 8.84
C LEU A 167 -3.36 -15.79 9.40
N SER A 168 -2.45 -16.78 9.36
CA SER A 168 -1.04 -16.58 9.65
C SER A 168 -0.42 -15.77 8.51
N ALA A 169 -0.63 -14.46 8.53
CA ALA A 169 -0.03 -13.58 7.55
C ALA A 169 1.49 -13.57 7.77
N ARG A 170 2.23 -14.41 7.06
CA ARG A 170 3.67 -14.25 6.94
C ARG A 170 3.93 -12.90 6.28
N THR A 171 4.40 -11.96 7.06
CA THR A 171 4.98 -10.73 6.53
C THR A 171 6.40 -11.09 6.09
N TYR A 172 6.62 -11.17 4.80
CA TYR A 172 7.97 -11.38 4.27
C TYR A 172 8.74 -10.08 4.31
N THR A 173 9.95 -10.10 4.85
CA THR A 173 10.91 -9.03 4.69
C THR A 173 11.43 -9.00 3.24
N GLY A 174 11.96 -7.86 2.80
CA GLY A 174 12.57 -7.76 1.47
C GLY A 174 13.72 -8.77 1.27
N ALA A 175 14.46 -9.08 2.34
CA ALA A 175 15.53 -10.07 2.32
C ALA A 175 14.99 -11.51 2.14
N GLU A 176 13.87 -11.86 2.77
CA GLU A 176 13.21 -13.16 2.57
C GLU A 176 12.64 -13.29 1.16
N LEU A 177 12.01 -12.23 0.65
CA LEU A 177 11.52 -12.20 -0.73
C LEU A 177 12.66 -12.39 -1.74
N LEU A 178 13.79 -11.70 -1.52
CA LEU A 178 14.96 -11.84 -2.38
C LEU A 178 15.52 -13.26 -2.42
N LYS A 179 15.57 -13.96 -1.27
CA LYS A 179 16.02 -15.36 -1.17
C LYS A 179 15.08 -16.33 -1.87
N ARG A 180 13.80 -16.00 -2.00
CA ARG A 180 12.80 -16.85 -2.66
C ARG A 180 12.79 -16.68 -4.18
N LEU A 181 13.45 -15.65 -4.72
CA LEU A 181 13.55 -15.48 -6.17
C LEU A 181 14.33 -16.64 -6.81
N PRO A 182 13.90 -17.10 -7.99
CA PRO A 182 14.63 -18.13 -8.72
C PRO A 182 16.04 -17.62 -9.06
N PRO A 183 17.05 -18.51 -9.04
CA PRO A 183 18.40 -18.12 -9.41
C PRO A 183 18.41 -17.65 -10.88
N THR A 184 19.02 -16.50 -11.10
CA THR A 184 19.24 -15.94 -12.43
C THR A 184 20.68 -16.13 -12.85
N GLY A 185 20.97 -16.05 -14.15
CA GLY A 185 22.33 -16.25 -14.66
C GLY A 185 23.36 -15.22 -14.18
N GLU A 186 22.92 -14.07 -13.68
CA GLU A 186 23.78 -13.01 -13.15
C GLU A 186 23.52 -12.79 -11.65
N SER A 187 24.62 -12.74 -10.88
CA SER A 187 24.52 -12.40 -9.46
C SER A 187 24.36 -10.90 -9.24
N LEU A 188 23.53 -10.54 -8.24
CA LEU A 188 23.44 -9.17 -7.79
C LEU A 188 24.69 -8.77 -7.03
N THR A 189 25.19 -7.56 -7.27
CA THR A 189 26.20 -6.97 -6.40
C THR A 189 25.60 -6.68 -5.01
N ARG A 190 26.47 -6.51 -4.01
CA ARG A 190 26.05 -6.16 -2.66
C ARG A 190 25.13 -4.93 -2.63
N ARG A 191 25.47 -3.88 -3.38
CA ARG A 191 24.68 -2.64 -3.44
C ARG A 191 23.35 -2.82 -4.17
N GLU A 192 23.31 -3.60 -5.22
CA GLU A 192 22.07 -3.95 -5.91
C GLU A 192 21.13 -4.74 -4.99
N SER A 193 21.66 -5.68 -4.21
CA SER A 193 20.89 -6.44 -3.24
C SER A 193 20.34 -5.57 -2.11
N GLU A 194 21.17 -4.70 -1.51
CA GLU A 194 20.76 -3.78 -0.45
C GLU A 194 19.63 -2.85 -0.94
N VAL A 195 19.77 -2.26 -2.12
CA VAL A 195 18.73 -1.41 -2.72
C VAL A 195 17.45 -2.22 -3.01
N LEU A 196 17.59 -3.44 -3.53
CA LEU A 196 16.46 -4.26 -3.91
C LEU A 196 15.66 -4.74 -2.69
N VAL A 197 16.31 -5.11 -1.59
CA VAL A 197 15.64 -5.47 -0.32
C VAL A 197 14.67 -4.36 0.11
N HIS A 198 15.14 -3.12 0.18
CA HIS A 198 14.27 -2.00 0.53
C HIS A 198 13.18 -1.73 -0.52
N ALA A 199 13.47 -1.93 -1.80
CA ALA A 199 12.49 -1.77 -2.87
C ALA A 199 11.37 -2.82 -2.79
N LEU A 200 11.69 -4.06 -2.42
CA LEU A 200 10.72 -5.13 -2.18
C LEU A 200 9.86 -4.88 -0.92
N GLU A 201 10.36 -4.12 0.02
CA GLU A 201 9.60 -3.63 1.19
C GLU A 201 8.74 -2.40 0.88
N GLY A 202 8.73 -1.94 -0.38
CA GLY A 202 7.93 -0.81 -0.85
C GLY A 202 8.54 0.56 -0.58
N ALA A 203 9.81 0.62 -0.15
CA ALA A 203 10.46 1.90 0.12
C ALA A 203 10.70 2.71 -1.16
N ALA A 204 10.39 4.01 -1.12
CA ALA A 204 10.69 4.92 -2.21
C ALA A 204 12.20 5.19 -2.31
N ASN A 205 12.71 5.42 -3.53
CA ASN A 205 14.15 5.61 -3.80
C ASN A 205 14.83 6.63 -2.88
N LYS A 206 14.13 7.66 -2.47
CA LYS A 206 14.64 8.69 -1.55
C LYS A 206 14.88 8.15 -0.14
N PHE A 207 13.99 7.31 0.36
CA PHE A 207 14.17 6.65 1.67
C PHE A 207 15.31 5.63 1.61
N ILE A 208 15.38 4.85 0.53
CA ILE A 208 16.48 3.92 0.29
C ILE A 208 17.82 4.67 0.27
N GLY A 209 17.87 5.80 -0.45
CA GLY A 209 19.08 6.62 -0.52
C GLY A 209 19.54 7.11 0.86
N ARG A 210 18.61 7.56 1.71
CA ARG A 210 18.92 7.96 3.09
C ARG A 210 19.41 6.79 3.94
N ALA A 211 18.71 5.67 3.88
CA ALA A 211 19.06 4.47 4.65
C ALA A 211 20.46 3.93 4.29
N LEU A 212 20.84 4.01 3.01
CA LEU A 212 22.10 3.49 2.49
C LEU A 212 23.20 4.54 2.34
N GLY A 213 22.95 5.82 2.67
CA GLY A 213 23.91 6.92 2.55
C GLY A 213 24.31 7.24 1.11
N ILE A 214 23.41 7.10 0.13
CA ILE A 214 23.64 7.37 -1.29
C ILE A 214 22.55 8.28 -1.88
N SER A 215 22.83 8.89 -3.04
CA SER A 215 21.85 9.74 -3.72
C SER A 215 20.66 8.90 -4.25
N HIS A 216 19.50 9.52 -4.37
CA HIS A 216 18.31 8.86 -4.98
C HIS A 216 18.59 8.43 -6.43
N ARG A 217 19.44 9.20 -7.15
CA ARG A 217 19.87 8.87 -8.50
C ARG A 217 20.72 7.60 -8.53
N THR A 218 21.61 7.44 -7.54
CA THR A 218 22.41 6.23 -7.37
C THR A 218 21.53 5.02 -7.06
N VAL A 219 20.47 5.20 -6.25
CA VAL A 219 19.47 4.16 -5.99
C VAL A 219 18.77 3.73 -7.28
N GLU A 220 18.33 4.68 -8.11
CA GLU A 220 17.71 4.38 -9.40
C GLU A 220 18.59 3.52 -10.29
N ILE A 221 19.88 3.85 -10.37
CA ILE A 221 20.85 3.08 -11.16
C ILE A 221 20.99 1.66 -10.63
N HIS A 222 21.18 1.47 -9.32
CA HIS A 222 21.29 0.13 -8.73
C HIS A 222 20.00 -0.67 -8.89
N ARG A 223 18.85 -0.02 -8.69
CA ARG A 223 17.54 -0.65 -8.87
C ARG A 223 17.32 -1.10 -10.31
N SER A 224 17.61 -0.25 -11.29
CA SER A 224 17.49 -0.59 -12.72
C SER A 224 18.39 -1.75 -13.10
N ARG A 225 19.65 -1.77 -12.64
CA ARG A 225 20.57 -2.87 -12.88
C ARG A 225 20.11 -4.18 -12.25
N ALA A 226 19.63 -4.12 -10.99
CA ALA A 226 19.10 -5.28 -10.31
C ALA A 226 17.87 -5.86 -11.06
N MET A 227 16.94 -4.99 -11.49
CA MET A 227 15.78 -5.40 -12.28
C MET A 227 16.17 -6.06 -13.59
N LEU A 228 17.15 -5.49 -14.31
CA LEU A 228 17.66 -6.04 -15.56
C LEU A 228 18.23 -7.45 -15.35
N LYS A 229 19.10 -7.63 -14.33
CA LYS A 229 19.70 -8.93 -14.00
C LYS A 229 18.66 -9.99 -13.61
N LEU A 230 17.58 -9.57 -12.96
CA LEU A 230 16.48 -10.45 -12.56
C LEU A 230 15.42 -10.64 -13.66
N GLY A 231 15.58 -9.97 -14.80
CA GLY A 231 14.63 -10.01 -15.90
C GLY A 231 13.23 -9.56 -15.50
N ALA A 232 13.14 -8.52 -14.66
CA ALA A 232 11.89 -8.01 -14.13
C ALA A 232 11.67 -6.55 -14.50
N THR A 233 10.41 -6.17 -14.73
CA THR A 233 10.02 -4.81 -15.09
C THR A 233 9.59 -3.98 -13.87
N SER A 234 9.26 -4.64 -12.77
CA SER A 234 8.80 -3.97 -11.54
C SER A 234 9.11 -4.76 -10.26
N ALA A 235 9.16 -4.07 -9.11
CA ALA A 235 9.27 -4.72 -7.81
C ALA A 235 8.05 -5.61 -7.51
N ALA A 236 6.87 -5.22 -7.97
CA ALA A 236 5.65 -6.01 -7.82
C ALA A 236 5.76 -7.37 -8.53
N GLU A 237 6.36 -7.39 -9.72
CA GLU A 237 6.63 -8.63 -10.45
C GLU A 237 7.59 -9.55 -9.68
N LEU A 238 8.64 -9.00 -9.09
CA LEU A 238 9.57 -9.77 -8.26
C LEU A 238 8.90 -10.33 -7.00
N ILE A 239 8.07 -9.52 -6.34
CA ILE A 239 7.28 -9.98 -5.19
C ILE A 239 6.37 -11.14 -5.60
N TRP A 240 5.65 -11.00 -6.71
CA TRP A 240 4.80 -12.06 -7.23
C TRP A 240 5.59 -13.34 -7.50
N ARG A 241 6.73 -13.24 -8.21
CA ARG A 241 7.62 -14.39 -8.47
C ARG A 241 8.09 -15.06 -7.18
N ALA A 242 8.49 -14.27 -6.17
CA ALA A 242 8.94 -14.79 -4.88
C ALA A 242 7.82 -15.51 -4.10
N LEU A 243 6.59 -15.01 -4.17
CA LEU A 243 5.44 -15.57 -3.45
C LEU A 243 4.84 -16.80 -4.14
N THR A 244 5.01 -16.95 -5.46
CA THR A 244 4.50 -18.10 -6.23
C THR A 244 5.45 -19.29 -6.25
N GLN A 245 6.69 -19.16 -5.76
CA GLN A 245 7.59 -20.30 -5.61
C GLN A 245 7.13 -21.21 -4.46
N PRO A 246 7.12 -22.53 -4.66
CA PRO A 246 6.88 -23.47 -3.57
C PRO A 246 7.92 -23.27 -2.47
N GLU A 247 7.51 -23.46 -1.22
CA GLU A 247 8.46 -23.43 -0.08
C GLU A 247 9.49 -24.54 -0.30
N ARG A 248 10.76 -24.16 -0.33
CA ARG A 248 11.89 -25.08 -0.40
C ARG A 248 12.23 -25.61 0.99
#